data_9ad2b2ac5893c01bcc73b59a9040f230
#
_entry.id   9ad2b2ac5893c01bcc73b59a9040f230
#
_cell.length_a   1.000
_cell.length_b   1.000
_cell.length_c   1.000
_cell.angle_alpha   90.00
_cell.angle_beta   90.00
_cell.angle_gamma   90.00
#
_symmetry.space_group_name_H-M   'P 1'
#
loop_
_entity.id
_entity.type
_entity.pdbx_description
1 polymer ?
#
loop_
_entity_poly.entity_id
_entity_poly.type
_entity_poly.pdbx_seq_one_letter_code
_entity_poly.pdbx_strand_id
1 'polypeptide(L)'
;MNRLIFRRARLLDPESGLDTTGDLLVEDERLAAVGGDLSTVGDADTVMAEGLCLAPGLVDMRVQLREPGAEHMESIESGGRAAAAGGVTTMVALPNTDPPVDDVSVVEFLARRAREVRLAKVHTYAAATKGLAGRELTEMGLLAANGALGFTDGVKAVADALIMRRVLAYARSFDLLVLQHPEEPSLARVGEVNEGEIATRLGLAGITPMAELIMVERDRRLVEITGARYHAAHVSTAASVEAIRHAKAQGLPVTCDTAPPYFVLNETAIGDYRTFAKLSPPLRSEWDRRAVIEGLRDGTIDAIASDHAPWDQDSKRLPFSSAAYGIVGLETLLALSLELYHNRHLDMIELIRLLTVNPAGILRLRVGRLAVGAPADLVLFDPDHPWQICPDEFRSKSKNAPFDDRPVRGRVRLTIVDGRTIFRHPG
;
A
#
# COMPACT_ATOMS: atom_id res chain seq x y z
N MET A 1 30.32 16.69 -0.80
CA MET A 1 29.76 15.55 -0.07
C MET A 1 28.66 16.11 0.82
N ASN A 2 27.42 15.75 0.54
CA ASN A 2 26.29 16.17 1.39
C ASN A 2 26.20 15.17 2.56
N ARG A 3 26.34 15.68 3.80
CA ARG A 3 26.33 14.84 5.01
C ARG A 3 25.17 15.27 5.90
N LEU A 4 24.33 14.32 6.27
CA LEU A 4 23.22 14.52 7.18
C LEU A 4 23.31 13.53 8.32
N ILE A 5 23.27 14.02 9.56
CA ILE A 5 23.33 13.16 10.74
C ILE A 5 22.06 13.31 11.59
N PHE A 6 21.46 12.19 11.94
CA PHE A 6 20.40 12.10 12.94
C PHE A 6 21.00 11.76 14.28
N ARG A 7 20.71 12.55 15.30
CA ARG A 7 21.23 12.36 16.66
C ARG A 7 20.14 11.84 17.58
N ARG A 8 20.48 10.79 18.34
CA ARG A 8 19.65 10.25 19.43
C ARG A 8 18.26 9.81 18.98
N ALA A 9 18.11 9.31 17.74
CA ALA A 9 16.87 8.73 17.25
C ALA A 9 16.66 7.33 17.80
N ARG A 10 15.41 6.91 17.99
CA ARG A 10 15.08 5.48 18.10
C ARG A 10 15.15 4.87 16.71
N LEU A 11 16.22 4.13 16.44
CA LEU A 11 16.48 3.47 15.16
C LEU A 11 15.67 2.17 15.09
N LEU A 12 14.86 2.04 14.06
CA LEU A 12 14.01 0.89 13.82
C LEU A 12 14.42 0.22 12.51
N ASP A 13 15.06 -0.94 12.56
CA ASP A 13 15.37 -1.74 11.37
C ASP A 13 14.74 -3.13 11.47
N PRO A 14 13.61 -3.37 10.80
CA PRO A 14 12.95 -4.67 10.86
C PRO A 14 13.74 -5.82 10.24
N GLU A 15 14.67 -5.56 9.31
CA GLU A 15 15.49 -6.63 8.70
C GLU A 15 16.46 -7.24 9.72
N SER A 16 17.17 -6.41 10.48
CA SER A 16 18.10 -6.84 11.50
C SER A 16 17.48 -7.04 12.88
N GLY A 17 16.24 -6.56 13.09
CA GLY A 17 15.59 -6.53 14.40
C GLY A 17 16.11 -5.40 15.31
N LEU A 18 16.77 -4.39 14.77
CA LEU A 18 17.32 -3.26 15.53
C LEU A 18 16.18 -2.38 16.03
N ASP A 19 16.11 -2.18 17.35
CA ASP A 19 15.24 -1.20 18.03
C ASP A 19 16.04 -0.60 19.20
N THR A 20 16.77 0.48 18.93
CA THR A 20 17.65 1.10 19.92
C THR A 20 17.82 2.59 19.65
N THR A 21 18.15 3.34 20.70
CA THR A 21 18.53 4.75 20.55
C THR A 21 19.98 4.86 20.06
N GLY A 22 20.20 5.66 19.03
CA GLY A 22 21.53 5.87 18.45
C GLY A 22 21.52 6.96 17.39
N ASP A 23 22.69 7.15 16.77
CA ASP A 23 22.90 8.08 15.68
C ASP A 23 22.86 7.37 14.33
N LEU A 24 22.52 8.10 13.26
CA LEU A 24 22.58 7.61 11.88
C LEU A 24 23.18 8.67 10.98
N LEU A 25 24.17 8.28 10.16
CA LEU A 25 24.82 9.16 9.20
C LEU A 25 24.45 8.79 7.77
N VAL A 26 24.01 9.80 7.03
CA VAL A 26 23.83 9.76 5.58
C VAL A 26 24.98 10.50 4.93
N GLU A 27 25.59 9.90 3.92
CA GLU A 27 26.57 10.55 3.03
C GLU A 27 26.10 10.42 1.59
N ASP A 28 25.87 11.57 0.96
CA ASP A 28 25.25 11.67 -0.37
C ASP A 28 23.92 10.91 -0.44
N GLU A 29 23.84 9.79 -1.17
CA GLU A 29 22.62 9.01 -1.40
C GLU A 29 22.54 7.75 -0.52
N ARG A 30 23.50 7.51 0.40
CA ARG A 30 23.63 6.25 1.11
C ARG A 30 23.79 6.39 2.62
N LEU A 31 23.40 5.33 3.32
CA LEU A 31 23.66 5.20 4.76
C LEU A 31 25.14 4.91 4.97
N ALA A 32 25.86 5.81 5.64
CA ALA A 32 27.29 5.67 5.94
C ALA A 32 27.54 4.99 7.28
N ALA A 33 26.68 5.26 8.29
CA ALA A 33 26.74 4.59 9.59
C ALA A 33 25.35 4.48 10.20
N VAL A 34 25.10 3.41 10.94
CA VAL A 34 23.83 3.12 11.61
C VAL A 34 24.12 2.64 13.04
N GLY A 35 23.60 3.38 14.02
CA GLY A 35 23.76 3.08 15.45
C GLY A 35 25.07 3.62 16.04
N GLY A 36 25.18 3.47 17.35
CA GLY A 36 26.33 3.96 18.12
C GLY A 36 26.28 5.47 18.39
N ASP A 37 27.41 5.96 18.91
CA ASP A 37 27.66 7.40 19.15
C ASP A 37 28.58 7.93 18.03
N LEU A 38 28.03 8.81 17.21
CA LEU A 38 28.76 9.47 16.12
C LEU A 38 29.15 10.90 16.49
N SER A 39 29.31 11.22 17.79
CA SER A 39 29.61 12.59 18.30
C SER A 39 30.87 13.21 17.67
N THR A 40 31.81 12.38 17.23
CA THR A 40 33.06 12.83 16.58
C THR A 40 32.87 13.21 15.10
N VAL A 41 31.70 12.94 14.52
CA VAL A 41 31.41 13.34 13.14
C VAL A 41 31.10 14.82 13.13
N GLY A 42 32.06 15.62 12.62
CA GLY A 42 31.90 17.04 12.33
C GLY A 42 31.45 17.28 10.89
N ASP A 43 31.11 18.53 10.59
CA ASP A 43 30.80 19.04 9.24
C ASP A 43 29.66 18.25 8.55
N ALA A 44 28.55 18.06 9.29
CA ALA A 44 27.31 17.47 8.81
C ALA A 44 26.10 18.27 9.26
N ASP A 45 25.10 18.40 8.40
CA ASP A 45 23.80 18.93 8.79
C ASP A 45 23.21 18.02 9.87
N THR A 46 22.81 18.59 10.99
CA THR A 46 22.37 17.82 12.16
C THR A 46 20.87 17.95 12.37
N VAL A 47 20.20 16.79 12.49
CA VAL A 47 18.82 16.66 12.93
C VAL A 47 18.80 16.04 14.32
N MET A 48 18.35 16.82 15.32
CA MET A 48 18.10 16.31 16.67
C MET A 48 16.79 15.51 16.64
N ALA A 49 16.87 14.22 16.95
CA ALA A 49 15.77 13.27 16.82
C ALA A 49 15.43 12.55 18.13
N GLU A 50 15.74 13.17 19.26
CA GLU A 50 15.41 12.63 20.58
C GLU A 50 13.90 12.51 20.74
N GLY A 51 13.42 11.32 21.15
CA GLY A 51 11.99 11.01 21.26
C GLY A 51 11.32 10.65 19.92
N LEU A 52 12.03 10.77 18.81
CA LEU A 52 11.52 10.41 17.48
C LEU A 52 12.02 9.03 17.03
N CYS A 53 11.21 8.38 16.21
CA CYS A 53 11.56 7.13 15.53
C CYS A 53 12.12 7.43 14.14
N LEU A 54 13.25 6.81 13.82
CA LEU A 54 13.85 6.82 12.49
C LEU A 54 13.83 5.41 11.92
N ALA A 55 13.09 5.22 10.84
CA ALA A 55 12.88 3.94 10.18
C ALA A 55 13.26 4.02 8.69
N PRO A 56 13.40 2.87 8.00
CA PRO A 56 13.41 2.86 6.55
C PRO A 56 12.14 3.55 6.02
N GLY A 57 12.24 4.25 4.92
CA GLY A 57 11.08 4.83 4.27
C GLY A 57 10.04 3.77 3.91
N LEU A 58 8.76 4.11 4.08
CA LEU A 58 7.66 3.20 3.84
C LEU A 58 7.59 2.78 2.37
N VAL A 59 7.16 1.55 2.14
CA VAL A 59 6.95 0.95 0.81
C VAL A 59 5.47 0.68 0.62
N ASP A 60 4.84 1.42 -0.24
CA ASP A 60 3.42 1.24 -0.55
C ASP A 60 3.26 0.48 -1.87
N MET A 61 2.75 -0.73 -1.77
CA MET A 61 2.66 -1.63 -2.91
C MET A 61 1.34 -1.51 -3.70
N ARG A 62 0.45 -0.54 -3.36
CA ARG A 62 -0.83 -0.42 -4.03
C ARG A 62 -1.34 1.02 -4.06
N VAL A 63 -1.03 1.73 -5.15
CA VAL A 63 -1.48 3.11 -5.33
C VAL A 63 -2.03 3.35 -6.74
N GLN A 64 -2.99 4.26 -6.89
CA GLN A 64 -3.48 4.72 -8.18
C GLN A 64 -3.03 6.17 -8.37
N LEU A 65 -2.14 6.41 -9.35
CA LEU A 65 -1.59 7.75 -9.61
C LEU A 65 -2.34 8.51 -10.71
N ARG A 66 -3.28 7.85 -11.38
CA ARG A 66 -4.17 8.45 -12.39
C ARG A 66 -3.46 9.08 -13.59
N GLU A 67 -2.16 9.12 -13.63
CA GLU A 67 -1.33 9.58 -14.77
C GLU A 67 -0.70 8.37 -15.47
N PRO A 68 -0.89 8.21 -16.79
CA PRO A 68 -1.62 9.12 -17.71
C PRO A 68 -3.15 8.98 -17.63
N GLY A 69 -3.87 10.02 -18.09
CA GLY A 69 -5.27 9.99 -18.50
C GLY A 69 -6.29 10.60 -17.55
N ALA A 70 -6.00 10.71 -16.26
CA ALA A 70 -6.92 11.32 -15.27
C ALA A 70 -6.16 12.19 -14.25
N GLU A 71 -5.24 13.01 -14.73
CA GLU A 71 -4.34 13.85 -13.94
C GLU A 71 -5.07 14.91 -13.12
N HIS A 72 -6.33 15.19 -13.45
CA HIS A 72 -7.18 16.06 -12.64
C HIS A 72 -7.49 15.47 -11.26
N MET A 73 -7.57 14.13 -11.14
CA MET A 73 -7.79 13.42 -9.87
C MET A 73 -6.51 13.26 -9.08
N GLU A 74 -5.42 12.86 -9.73
CA GLU A 74 -4.09 12.70 -9.16
C GLU A 74 -3.03 12.68 -10.27
N SER A 75 -1.78 12.97 -9.92
CA SER A 75 -0.64 12.85 -10.82
C SER A 75 0.54 12.22 -10.07
N ILE A 76 1.57 11.79 -10.80
CA ILE A 76 2.81 11.30 -10.19
C ILE A 76 3.41 12.35 -9.26
N GLU A 77 3.29 13.64 -9.59
CA GLU A 77 3.80 14.72 -8.76
C GLU A 77 2.98 14.90 -7.48
N SER A 78 1.66 15.04 -7.56
CA SER A 78 0.80 15.23 -6.39
C SER A 78 0.75 13.99 -5.50
N GLY A 79 0.65 12.79 -6.08
CA GLY A 79 0.78 11.53 -5.37
C GLY A 79 2.17 11.37 -4.71
N GLY A 80 3.24 11.82 -5.38
CA GLY A 80 4.58 11.87 -4.81
C GLY A 80 4.69 12.82 -3.62
N ARG A 81 4.01 13.97 -3.63
CA ARG A 81 3.92 14.89 -2.48
C ARG A 81 3.13 14.28 -1.33
N ALA A 82 2.03 13.59 -1.63
CA ALA A 82 1.23 12.87 -0.64
C ALA A 82 2.03 11.71 -0.01
N ALA A 83 2.73 10.93 -0.82
CA ALA A 83 3.63 9.88 -0.38
C ALA A 83 4.71 10.44 0.57
N ALA A 84 5.36 11.52 0.18
CA ALA A 84 6.38 12.18 0.99
C ALA A 84 5.83 12.65 2.34
N ALA A 85 4.63 13.23 2.38
CA ALA A 85 3.99 13.66 3.63
C ALA A 85 3.57 12.48 4.52
N GLY A 86 3.25 11.33 3.92
CA GLY A 86 2.94 10.07 4.62
C GLY A 86 4.15 9.24 5.02
N GLY A 87 5.39 9.65 4.68
CA GLY A 87 6.60 8.87 4.97
C GLY A 87 6.90 7.76 3.96
N VAL A 88 6.15 7.71 2.85
CA VAL A 88 6.33 6.72 1.79
C VAL A 88 7.45 7.17 0.85
N THR A 89 8.49 6.36 0.73
CA THR A 89 9.64 6.62 -0.14
C THR A 89 9.60 5.83 -1.44
N THR A 90 8.85 4.73 -1.44
CA THR A 90 8.70 3.84 -2.59
C THR A 90 7.23 3.46 -2.75
N MET A 91 6.69 3.61 -3.94
CA MET A 91 5.31 3.22 -4.24
C MET A 91 5.20 2.51 -5.58
N VAL A 92 4.21 1.62 -5.70
CA VAL A 92 3.95 0.88 -6.93
C VAL A 92 2.55 1.22 -7.46
N ALA A 93 2.54 1.81 -8.65
CA ALA A 93 1.31 2.23 -9.32
C ALA A 93 0.56 1.05 -9.94
N LEU A 94 -0.76 1.04 -9.80
CA LEU A 94 -1.64 0.10 -10.49
C LEU A 94 -1.73 0.45 -11.99
N PRO A 95 -1.99 -0.56 -12.86
CA PRO A 95 -1.98 -0.38 -14.31
C PRO A 95 -3.26 0.22 -14.89
N ASN A 96 -4.23 0.59 -14.07
CA ASN A 96 -5.53 1.11 -14.49
C ASN A 96 -5.51 2.62 -14.82
N THR A 97 -4.57 3.01 -15.64
CA THR A 97 -4.43 4.34 -16.27
C THR A 97 -5.16 4.38 -17.61
N ASP A 98 -5.13 5.50 -18.31
CA ASP A 98 -5.67 5.66 -19.66
C ASP A 98 -4.62 6.32 -20.60
N PRO A 99 -3.98 5.55 -21.49
CA PRO A 99 -4.16 4.11 -21.70
C PRO A 99 -3.66 3.26 -20.51
N PRO A 100 -4.14 1.99 -20.37
CA PRO A 100 -3.67 1.09 -19.35
C PRO A 100 -2.20 0.70 -19.55
N VAL A 101 -1.52 0.27 -18.49
CA VAL A 101 -0.12 -0.16 -18.56
C VAL A 101 -0.04 -1.60 -19.10
N ASP A 102 -0.37 -1.78 -20.37
CA ASP A 102 -0.34 -3.07 -21.07
C ASP A 102 0.64 -3.08 -22.27
N ASP A 103 1.36 -1.97 -22.47
CA ASP A 103 2.38 -1.78 -23.49
C ASP A 103 3.65 -1.18 -22.87
N VAL A 104 4.82 -1.50 -23.47
CA VAL A 104 6.14 -1.02 -23.03
C VAL A 104 6.22 0.51 -23.00
N SER A 105 5.61 1.18 -23.97
CA SER A 105 5.65 2.63 -24.07
C SER A 105 5.05 3.32 -22.84
N VAL A 106 4.00 2.75 -22.23
CA VAL A 106 3.37 3.28 -21.01
C VAL A 106 4.26 3.00 -19.80
N VAL A 107 4.90 1.82 -19.71
CA VAL A 107 5.88 1.51 -18.65
C VAL A 107 7.03 2.53 -18.68
N GLU A 108 7.59 2.78 -19.87
CA GLU A 108 8.68 3.76 -20.06
C GLU A 108 8.24 5.20 -19.76
N PHE A 109 7.02 5.57 -20.14
CA PHE A 109 6.44 6.87 -19.80
C PHE A 109 6.42 7.08 -18.28
N LEU A 110 5.86 6.13 -17.52
CA LEU A 110 5.79 6.22 -16.06
C LEU A 110 7.19 6.29 -15.42
N ALA A 111 8.12 5.46 -15.87
CA ALA A 111 9.49 5.46 -15.38
C ALA A 111 10.22 6.79 -15.68
N ARG A 112 9.98 7.40 -16.82
CA ARG A 112 10.52 8.73 -17.17
C ARG A 112 9.91 9.81 -16.28
N ARG A 113 8.58 9.85 -16.15
CA ARG A 113 7.88 10.83 -15.31
C ARG A 113 8.32 10.76 -13.85
N ALA A 114 8.45 9.55 -13.30
CA ALA A 114 8.96 9.34 -11.95
C ALA A 114 10.35 9.97 -11.76
N ARG A 115 11.26 9.77 -12.73
CA ARG A 115 12.61 10.38 -12.70
C ARG A 115 12.61 11.90 -12.82
N GLU A 116 11.66 12.47 -13.55
CA GLU A 116 11.51 13.92 -13.70
C GLU A 116 11.00 14.56 -12.39
N VAL A 117 9.99 13.96 -11.77
CA VAL A 117 9.37 14.45 -10.53
C VAL A 117 10.32 14.35 -9.33
N ARG A 118 11.08 13.27 -9.21
CA ARG A 118 12.13 13.08 -8.19
C ARG A 118 11.65 13.28 -6.73
N LEU A 119 10.45 12.83 -6.42
CA LEU A 119 9.92 12.73 -5.04
C LEU A 119 10.10 11.28 -4.55
N ALA A 120 9.01 10.58 -4.20
CA ALA A 120 9.09 9.15 -3.92
C ALA A 120 9.51 8.35 -5.17
N LYS A 121 10.13 7.18 -4.97
CA LYS A 121 10.43 6.22 -6.04
C LYS A 121 9.13 5.60 -6.52
N VAL A 122 8.82 5.74 -7.79
CA VAL A 122 7.61 5.20 -8.40
C VAL A 122 7.97 4.05 -9.31
N HIS A 123 7.41 2.89 -9.00
CA HIS A 123 7.39 1.71 -9.84
C HIS A 123 5.98 1.48 -10.37
N THR A 124 5.80 0.53 -11.27
CA THR A 124 4.48 0.17 -11.78
C THR A 124 4.29 -1.34 -11.87
N TYR A 125 3.06 -1.76 -11.69
CA TYR A 125 2.59 -3.03 -12.22
C TYR A 125 2.19 -2.84 -13.67
N ALA A 126 2.22 -3.93 -14.44
CA ALA A 126 1.59 -3.96 -15.76
C ALA A 126 0.30 -4.79 -15.71
N ALA A 127 -0.55 -4.57 -16.69
CA ALA A 127 -1.77 -5.34 -16.87
C ALA A 127 -1.46 -6.83 -17.12
N ALA A 128 -2.19 -7.69 -16.44
CA ALA A 128 -2.12 -9.12 -16.72
C ALA A 128 -2.81 -9.47 -18.03
N THR A 129 -3.87 -8.72 -18.38
CA THR A 129 -4.60 -8.89 -19.62
C THR A 129 -4.68 -7.57 -20.40
N LYS A 130 -4.69 -7.65 -21.73
CA LYS A 130 -4.78 -6.49 -22.62
C LYS A 130 -6.03 -5.67 -22.33
N GLY A 131 -5.86 -4.35 -22.19
CA GLY A 131 -6.93 -3.43 -21.87
C GLY A 131 -7.62 -3.69 -20.54
N LEU A 132 -7.02 -4.48 -19.63
CA LEU A 132 -7.64 -4.91 -18.35
C LEU A 132 -8.99 -5.60 -18.58
N ALA A 133 -9.09 -6.38 -19.66
CA ALA A 133 -10.36 -6.94 -20.12
C ALA A 133 -10.61 -8.38 -19.63
N GLY A 134 -9.64 -9.01 -18.92
CA GLY A 134 -9.75 -10.38 -18.40
C GLY A 134 -9.84 -11.47 -19.49
N ARG A 135 -9.31 -11.25 -20.70
CA ARG A 135 -9.49 -12.14 -21.87
C ARG A 135 -8.21 -12.59 -22.53
N GLU A 136 -7.37 -11.68 -22.93
CA GLU A 136 -6.12 -11.94 -23.64
C GLU A 136 -4.93 -11.48 -22.80
N LEU A 137 -3.91 -12.32 -22.64
CA LEU A 137 -2.72 -12.02 -21.86
C LEU A 137 -1.90 -10.93 -22.53
N THR A 138 -1.22 -10.11 -21.73
CA THR A 138 -0.17 -9.21 -22.20
C THR A 138 1.15 -9.95 -22.42
N GLU A 139 2.12 -9.29 -23.02
CA GLU A 139 3.49 -9.80 -23.18
C GLU A 139 4.28 -9.62 -21.86
N MET A 140 3.89 -10.39 -20.82
CA MET A 140 4.37 -10.21 -19.44
C MET A 140 5.90 -10.24 -19.34
N GLY A 141 6.57 -11.13 -20.08
CA GLY A 141 8.04 -11.21 -20.08
C GLY A 141 8.69 -9.94 -20.61
N LEU A 142 8.13 -9.36 -21.66
CA LEU A 142 8.62 -8.10 -22.27
C LEU A 142 8.39 -6.91 -21.32
N LEU A 143 7.19 -6.81 -20.74
CA LEU A 143 6.84 -5.75 -19.80
C LEU A 143 7.71 -5.81 -18.53
N ALA A 144 7.98 -7.00 -18.01
CA ALA A 144 8.88 -7.20 -16.88
C ALA A 144 10.32 -6.78 -17.19
N ALA A 145 10.82 -7.13 -18.39
CA ALA A 145 12.16 -6.72 -18.84
C ALA A 145 12.30 -5.19 -18.96
N ASN A 146 11.19 -4.46 -19.12
CA ASN A 146 11.14 -3.00 -19.16
C ASN A 146 10.73 -2.34 -17.82
N GLY A 147 10.68 -3.12 -16.72
CA GLY A 147 10.57 -2.56 -15.37
C GLY A 147 9.24 -2.74 -14.65
N ALA A 148 8.28 -3.47 -15.21
CA ALA A 148 7.08 -3.84 -14.49
C ALA A 148 7.41 -4.82 -13.36
N LEU A 149 7.00 -4.52 -12.11
CA LEU A 149 7.33 -5.32 -10.92
C LEU A 149 6.41 -6.53 -10.72
N GLY A 150 5.27 -6.55 -11.35
CA GLY A 150 4.26 -7.60 -11.25
C GLY A 150 3.09 -7.32 -12.19
N PHE A 151 2.09 -8.21 -12.17
CA PHE A 151 0.99 -8.20 -13.14
C PHE A 151 -0.36 -8.29 -12.44
N THR A 152 -1.27 -7.41 -12.83
CA THR A 152 -2.62 -7.33 -12.26
C THR A 152 -3.57 -6.62 -13.23
N ASP A 153 -4.86 -6.89 -13.16
CA ASP A 153 -5.85 -6.05 -13.83
C ASP A 153 -6.36 -4.92 -12.92
N GLY A 154 -5.56 -4.57 -11.89
CA GLY A 154 -5.76 -3.41 -11.04
C GLY A 154 -6.94 -3.56 -10.09
N VAL A 155 -8.02 -2.84 -10.36
CA VAL A 155 -9.26 -2.83 -9.58
C VAL A 155 -10.31 -3.79 -10.14
N LYS A 156 -9.94 -4.61 -11.11
CA LYS A 156 -10.79 -5.66 -11.70
C LYS A 156 -10.18 -7.02 -11.44
N ALA A 157 -11.04 -8.01 -11.22
CA ALA A 157 -10.60 -9.37 -11.12
C ALA A 157 -10.41 -10.01 -12.50
N VAL A 158 -9.37 -10.83 -12.68
CA VAL A 158 -9.30 -11.80 -13.77
C VAL A 158 -10.26 -12.94 -13.43
N ALA A 159 -11.54 -12.78 -13.80
CA ALA A 159 -12.63 -13.64 -13.35
C ALA A 159 -12.63 -15.01 -14.03
N ASP A 160 -12.21 -15.13 -15.30
CA ASP A 160 -12.14 -16.40 -16.01
C ASP A 160 -11.01 -17.28 -15.46
N ALA A 161 -11.35 -18.46 -14.95
CA ALA A 161 -10.39 -19.38 -14.33
C ALA A 161 -9.33 -19.90 -15.31
N LEU A 162 -9.69 -20.07 -16.61
CA LEU A 162 -8.73 -20.51 -17.63
C LEU A 162 -7.73 -19.40 -17.95
N ILE A 163 -8.21 -18.17 -18.06
CA ILE A 163 -7.32 -17.00 -18.27
C ILE A 163 -6.39 -16.84 -17.07
N MET A 164 -6.91 -16.85 -15.84
CA MET A 164 -6.08 -16.74 -14.63
C MET A 164 -5.05 -17.88 -14.54
N ARG A 165 -5.42 -19.10 -14.85
CA ARG A 165 -4.47 -20.22 -14.93
C ARG A 165 -3.36 -19.97 -15.94
N ARG A 166 -3.68 -19.41 -17.11
CA ARG A 166 -2.69 -19.05 -18.14
C ARG A 166 -1.78 -17.93 -17.68
N VAL A 167 -2.33 -16.87 -17.04
CA VAL A 167 -1.56 -15.79 -16.43
C VAL A 167 -0.55 -16.34 -15.43
N LEU A 168 -1.00 -17.17 -14.47
CA LEU A 168 -0.14 -17.80 -13.47
C LEU A 168 0.94 -18.70 -14.10
N ALA A 169 0.57 -19.53 -15.07
CA ALA A 169 1.53 -20.40 -15.76
C ALA A 169 2.60 -19.62 -16.53
N TYR A 170 2.21 -18.52 -17.21
CA TYR A 170 3.15 -17.64 -17.89
C TYR A 170 4.05 -16.92 -16.88
N ALA A 171 3.46 -16.33 -15.84
CA ALA A 171 4.21 -15.64 -14.77
C ALA A 171 5.24 -16.59 -14.11
N ARG A 172 4.88 -17.84 -13.88
CA ARG A 172 5.78 -18.84 -13.29
C ARG A 172 7.04 -19.05 -14.12
N SER A 173 6.94 -19.03 -15.45
CA SER A 173 8.08 -19.25 -16.36
C SER A 173 9.15 -18.16 -16.25
N PHE A 174 8.79 -16.97 -15.78
CA PHE A 174 9.67 -15.81 -15.58
C PHE A 174 9.81 -15.40 -14.12
N ASP A 175 9.26 -16.22 -13.19
CA ASP A 175 9.25 -15.94 -11.75
C ASP A 175 8.62 -14.58 -11.38
N LEU A 176 7.57 -14.17 -12.11
CA LEU A 176 6.86 -12.91 -11.94
C LEU A 176 5.80 -13.01 -10.84
N LEU A 177 5.48 -11.87 -10.22
CA LEU A 177 4.41 -11.74 -9.25
C LEU A 177 3.09 -11.46 -9.96
N VAL A 178 2.04 -12.19 -9.61
CA VAL A 178 0.66 -11.92 -10.03
C VAL A 178 -0.13 -11.43 -8.82
N LEU A 179 -0.71 -10.23 -8.93
CA LEU A 179 -1.58 -9.66 -7.91
C LEU A 179 -3.04 -9.74 -8.40
N GLN A 180 -3.94 -10.09 -7.50
CA GLN A 180 -5.37 -10.15 -7.80
C GLN A 180 -6.15 -9.22 -6.86
N HIS A 181 -7.08 -8.46 -7.43
CA HIS A 181 -8.22 -7.92 -6.71
C HIS A 181 -9.25 -9.05 -6.56
N PRO A 182 -9.37 -9.70 -5.38
CA PRO A 182 -10.12 -10.92 -5.25
C PRO A 182 -11.61 -10.65 -5.01
N GLU A 183 -12.32 -10.17 -6.01
CA GLU A 183 -13.75 -9.91 -5.94
C GLU A 183 -14.46 -10.54 -7.13
N GLU A 184 -15.35 -11.54 -6.90
CA GLU A 184 -16.10 -12.22 -7.95
C GLU A 184 -17.12 -11.27 -8.58
N PRO A 185 -16.95 -10.87 -9.86
CA PRO A 185 -17.75 -9.80 -10.44
C PRO A 185 -19.24 -10.12 -10.53
N SER A 186 -19.61 -11.38 -10.65
CA SER A 186 -21.03 -11.78 -10.73
C SER A 186 -21.76 -11.59 -9.41
N LEU A 187 -21.05 -11.62 -8.28
CA LEU A 187 -21.57 -11.41 -6.93
C LEU A 187 -21.45 -9.96 -6.45
N ALA A 188 -20.51 -9.20 -7.02
CA ALA A 188 -20.20 -7.84 -6.58
C ALA A 188 -20.85 -6.75 -7.45
N ARG A 189 -21.10 -7.04 -8.74
CA ARG A 189 -21.48 -6.03 -9.76
C ARG A 189 -22.63 -5.08 -9.42
N VAL A 190 -23.61 -5.54 -8.66
CA VAL A 190 -24.77 -4.74 -8.27
C VAL A 190 -24.72 -4.30 -6.81
N GLY A 191 -23.71 -4.71 -6.08
CA GLY A 191 -23.55 -4.40 -4.67
C GLY A 191 -22.87 -3.05 -4.45
N GLU A 192 -23.10 -2.47 -3.29
CA GLU A 192 -22.63 -1.13 -2.93
C GLU A 192 -21.92 -1.09 -1.57
N VAL A 193 -22.31 -2.00 -0.67
CA VAL A 193 -21.81 -2.13 0.70
C VAL A 193 -21.71 -3.61 1.08
N ASN A 194 -21.15 -3.93 2.23
CA ASN A 194 -21.17 -5.29 2.74
C ASN A 194 -22.60 -5.82 2.91
N GLU A 195 -22.84 -7.06 2.52
CA GLU A 195 -24.12 -7.75 2.74
C GLU A 195 -24.35 -7.95 4.25
N GLY A 196 -25.50 -7.50 4.75
CA GLY A 196 -25.83 -7.62 6.16
C GLY A 196 -26.92 -6.67 6.63
N GLU A 197 -26.98 -6.47 7.94
CA GLU A 197 -27.99 -5.62 8.59
C GLU A 197 -27.91 -4.16 8.12
N ILE A 198 -26.70 -3.62 7.98
CA ILE A 198 -26.48 -2.23 7.54
C ILE A 198 -27.02 -2.02 6.11
N ALA A 199 -26.70 -2.92 5.18
CA ALA A 199 -27.22 -2.87 3.81
C ALA A 199 -28.76 -2.88 3.80
N THR A 200 -29.36 -3.80 4.55
CA THR A 200 -30.82 -3.93 4.66
C THR A 200 -31.46 -2.67 5.23
N ARG A 201 -30.89 -2.12 6.31
CA ARG A 201 -31.40 -0.89 6.96
C ARG A 201 -31.34 0.33 6.05
N LEU A 202 -30.28 0.44 5.25
CA LEU A 202 -30.08 1.55 4.32
C LEU A 202 -30.77 1.33 2.96
N GLY A 203 -31.32 0.13 2.69
CA GLY A 203 -31.91 -0.20 1.39
C GLY A 203 -30.86 -0.24 0.26
N LEU A 204 -29.59 -0.54 0.58
CA LEU A 204 -28.50 -0.66 -0.36
C LEU A 204 -28.29 -2.13 -0.76
N ALA A 205 -27.79 -2.35 -1.96
CA ALA A 205 -27.45 -3.70 -2.41
C ALA A 205 -26.18 -4.20 -1.71
N GLY A 206 -26.22 -5.42 -1.17
CA GLY A 206 -25.11 -6.03 -0.46
C GLY A 206 -24.12 -6.72 -1.40
N ILE A 207 -22.82 -6.65 -1.07
CA ILE A 207 -21.75 -7.49 -1.62
C ILE A 207 -21.46 -8.57 -0.60
N THR A 208 -21.76 -9.81 -0.95
CA THR A 208 -21.50 -10.93 -0.05
C THR A 208 -19.99 -11.12 0.20
N PRO A 209 -19.55 -11.44 1.42
CA PRO A 209 -18.15 -11.81 1.71
C PRO A 209 -17.66 -12.99 0.85
N MET A 210 -18.57 -13.82 0.34
CA MET A 210 -18.24 -14.92 -0.56
C MET A 210 -17.65 -14.44 -1.89
N ALA A 211 -17.93 -13.21 -2.32
CA ALA A 211 -17.33 -12.65 -3.53
C ALA A 211 -15.79 -12.61 -3.43
N GLU A 212 -15.26 -12.29 -2.26
CA GLU A 212 -13.81 -12.31 -1.99
C GLU A 212 -13.29 -13.74 -1.81
N LEU A 213 -13.93 -14.52 -0.94
CA LEU A 213 -13.49 -15.87 -0.60
C LEU A 213 -13.42 -16.80 -1.82
N ILE A 214 -14.42 -16.80 -2.69
CA ILE A 214 -14.46 -17.66 -3.89
C ILE A 214 -13.27 -17.39 -4.79
N MET A 215 -12.89 -16.11 -4.95
CA MET A 215 -11.72 -15.74 -5.76
C MET A 215 -10.41 -16.19 -5.12
N VAL A 216 -10.25 -15.98 -3.81
CA VAL A 216 -9.07 -16.43 -3.06
C VAL A 216 -8.93 -17.95 -3.13
N GLU A 217 -9.99 -18.70 -2.89
CA GLU A 217 -9.96 -20.17 -2.94
C GLU A 217 -9.72 -20.70 -4.35
N ARG A 218 -10.33 -20.11 -5.38
CA ARG A 218 -10.06 -20.45 -6.77
C ARG A 218 -8.59 -20.25 -7.11
N ASP A 219 -8.06 -19.06 -6.79
CA ASP A 219 -6.69 -18.71 -7.16
C ASP A 219 -5.67 -19.53 -6.37
N ARG A 220 -5.95 -19.83 -5.09
CA ARG A 220 -5.15 -20.76 -4.30
C ARG A 220 -5.01 -22.13 -5.00
N ARG A 221 -6.13 -22.67 -5.53
CA ARG A 221 -6.10 -23.94 -6.28
C ARG A 221 -5.31 -23.83 -7.58
N LEU A 222 -5.37 -22.67 -8.26
CA LEU A 222 -4.58 -22.43 -9.46
C LEU A 222 -3.09 -22.27 -9.13
N VAL A 223 -2.74 -21.67 -8.01
CA VAL A 223 -1.36 -21.59 -7.50
C VAL A 223 -0.83 -22.99 -7.16
N GLU A 224 -1.63 -23.84 -6.53
CA GLU A 224 -1.27 -25.22 -6.19
C GLU A 224 -0.80 -26.02 -7.42
N ILE A 225 -1.44 -25.84 -8.57
CA ILE A 225 -1.08 -26.54 -9.82
C ILE A 225 -0.03 -25.84 -10.67
N THR A 226 0.19 -24.52 -10.50
CA THR A 226 1.14 -23.76 -11.31
C THR A 226 2.45 -23.44 -10.59
N GLY A 227 2.44 -23.39 -9.26
CA GLY A 227 3.55 -22.95 -8.44
C GLY A 227 3.95 -21.48 -8.64
N ALA A 228 3.05 -20.64 -9.16
CA ALA A 228 3.31 -19.23 -9.42
C ALA A 228 3.27 -18.40 -8.15
N ARG A 229 4.03 -17.31 -8.12
CA ARG A 229 3.97 -16.31 -7.05
C ARG A 229 2.66 -15.52 -7.18
N TYR A 230 1.85 -15.59 -6.15
CA TYR A 230 0.53 -14.96 -6.12
C TYR A 230 0.38 -14.05 -4.90
N HIS A 231 -0.30 -12.94 -5.08
CA HIS A 231 -0.61 -11.99 -4.04
C HIS A 231 -2.09 -11.61 -4.06
N ALA A 232 -2.81 -11.91 -2.97
CA ALA A 232 -4.18 -11.46 -2.78
C ALA A 232 -4.16 -10.03 -2.21
N ALA A 233 -4.61 -9.07 -2.99
CA ALA A 233 -4.59 -7.68 -2.59
C ALA A 233 -5.75 -7.34 -1.63
N HIS A 234 -5.50 -6.41 -0.70
CA HIS A 234 -6.46 -5.78 0.21
C HIS A 234 -7.53 -6.71 0.81
N VAL A 235 -7.08 -7.83 1.37
CA VAL A 235 -7.95 -8.82 2.00
C VAL A 235 -8.75 -8.18 3.13
N SER A 236 -10.05 -8.43 3.15
CA SER A 236 -11.00 -7.76 4.04
C SER A 236 -11.87 -8.69 4.88
N THR A 237 -11.96 -10.00 4.55
CA THR A 237 -12.86 -10.94 5.22
C THR A 237 -12.13 -11.97 6.07
N ALA A 238 -12.74 -12.39 7.18
CA ALA A 238 -12.23 -13.44 8.05
C ALA A 238 -12.01 -14.76 7.29
N ALA A 239 -12.93 -15.10 6.40
CA ALA A 239 -12.86 -16.33 5.62
C ALA A 239 -11.67 -16.34 4.64
N SER A 240 -11.38 -15.20 4.01
CA SER A 240 -10.20 -15.06 3.12
C SER A 240 -8.89 -15.11 3.90
N VAL A 241 -8.82 -14.49 5.09
CA VAL A 241 -7.65 -14.60 5.98
C VAL A 241 -7.39 -16.06 6.32
N GLU A 242 -8.43 -16.84 6.67
CA GLU A 242 -8.29 -18.27 6.97
C GLU A 242 -7.86 -19.10 5.76
N ALA A 243 -8.41 -18.80 4.57
CA ALA A 243 -8.01 -19.47 3.33
C ALA A 243 -6.53 -19.22 2.99
N ILE A 244 -6.04 -18.00 3.21
CA ILE A 244 -4.62 -17.65 3.00
C ILE A 244 -3.73 -18.30 4.06
N ARG A 245 -4.15 -18.30 5.33
CA ARG A 245 -3.44 -19.02 6.41
C ARG A 245 -3.24 -20.49 6.05
N HIS A 246 -4.29 -21.12 5.56
CA HIS A 246 -4.23 -22.50 5.11
C HIS A 246 -3.30 -22.70 3.90
N ALA A 247 -3.34 -21.79 2.91
CA ALA A 247 -2.43 -21.84 1.76
C ALA A 247 -0.95 -21.74 2.19
N LYS A 248 -0.63 -20.83 3.11
CA LYS A 248 0.72 -20.68 3.67
C LYS A 248 1.16 -21.92 4.46
N ALA A 249 0.27 -22.51 5.25
CA ALA A 249 0.56 -23.74 5.98
C ALA A 249 0.86 -24.95 5.04
N GLN A 250 0.34 -24.91 3.82
CA GLN A 250 0.67 -25.86 2.75
C GLN A 250 1.98 -25.53 2.00
N GLY A 251 2.64 -24.45 2.34
CA GLY A 251 3.88 -23.99 1.67
C GLY A 251 3.66 -23.41 0.27
N LEU A 252 2.44 -22.98 -0.06
CA LEU A 252 2.17 -22.34 -1.34
C LEU A 252 2.79 -20.93 -1.39
N PRO A 253 3.29 -20.48 -2.54
CA PRO A 253 3.87 -19.15 -2.71
C PRO A 253 2.77 -18.07 -2.81
N VAL A 254 1.98 -17.95 -1.74
CA VAL A 254 0.87 -17.02 -1.60
C VAL A 254 1.23 -15.98 -0.55
N THR A 255 1.03 -14.71 -0.89
CA THR A 255 1.12 -13.57 0.03
C THR A 255 -0.15 -12.73 -0.05
N CYS A 256 -0.37 -11.85 0.91
CA CYS A 256 -1.47 -10.90 0.86
C CYS A 256 -1.15 -9.59 1.58
N ASP A 257 -1.87 -8.55 1.22
CA ASP A 257 -1.91 -7.29 1.94
C ASP A 257 -3.32 -6.97 2.47
N THR A 258 -3.39 -5.98 3.32
CA THR A 258 -4.61 -5.28 3.72
C THR A 258 -4.37 -3.78 3.74
N ALA A 259 -5.42 -3.00 4.00
CA ALA A 259 -5.30 -1.54 4.08
C ALA A 259 -5.94 -1.00 5.37
N PRO A 260 -5.56 0.22 5.82
CA PRO A 260 -6.07 0.81 7.05
C PRO A 260 -7.59 0.78 7.22
N PRO A 261 -8.41 1.01 6.17
CA PRO A 261 -9.86 0.92 6.31
C PRO A 261 -10.36 -0.40 6.91
N TYR A 262 -9.71 -1.52 6.57
CA TYR A 262 -10.18 -2.86 6.93
C TYR A 262 -9.80 -3.29 8.35
N PHE A 263 -8.92 -2.56 9.04
CA PHE A 263 -8.62 -2.81 10.46
C PHE A 263 -8.98 -1.65 11.39
N VAL A 264 -9.22 -0.44 10.82
CA VAL A 264 -9.62 0.75 11.60
C VAL A 264 -11.12 0.98 11.59
N LEU A 265 -11.79 0.69 10.48
CA LEU A 265 -13.24 0.88 10.27
C LEU A 265 -13.97 -0.46 10.09
N ASN A 266 -15.27 -0.42 10.24
CA ASN A 266 -16.18 -1.48 9.83
C ASN A 266 -17.40 -0.89 9.09
N GLU A 267 -18.34 -1.73 8.68
CA GLU A 267 -19.51 -1.33 7.88
C GLU A 267 -20.37 -0.24 8.52
N THR A 268 -20.29 -0.03 9.84
CA THR A 268 -21.03 1.05 10.51
C THR A 268 -20.53 2.45 10.12
N ALA A 269 -19.31 2.57 9.58
CA ALA A 269 -18.75 3.84 9.10
C ALA A 269 -19.48 4.38 7.85
N ILE A 270 -20.33 3.58 7.19
CA ILE A 270 -21.23 4.05 6.13
C ILE A 270 -22.19 5.11 6.66
N GLY A 271 -22.62 5.00 7.94
CA GLY A 271 -23.49 5.98 8.58
C GLY A 271 -24.75 6.27 7.75
N ASP A 272 -25.01 7.55 7.50
CA ASP A 272 -26.12 8.01 6.68
C ASP A 272 -25.63 8.25 5.22
N TYR A 273 -25.29 7.16 4.53
CA TYR A 273 -24.85 7.16 3.11
C TYR A 273 -23.56 7.96 2.86
N ARG A 274 -22.58 7.85 3.75
CA ARG A 274 -21.30 8.53 3.62
C ARG A 274 -20.47 7.94 2.47
N THR A 275 -20.47 8.63 1.33
CA THR A 275 -19.81 8.16 0.10
C THR A 275 -18.29 8.00 0.24
N PHE A 276 -17.65 8.74 1.14
CA PHE A 276 -16.22 8.58 1.42
C PHE A 276 -15.88 7.22 2.07
N ALA A 277 -16.87 6.52 2.65
CA ALA A 277 -16.74 5.17 3.16
C ALA A 277 -17.11 4.07 2.14
N LYS A 278 -17.38 4.44 0.86
CA LYS A 278 -17.65 3.50 -0.22
C LYS A 278 -16.34 2.99 -0.82
N LEU A 279 -15.98 1.74 -0.53
CA LEU A 279 -14.76 1.05 -0.95
C LEU A 279 -15.09 -0.25 -1.71
N SER A 280 -14.10 -0.76 -2.44
CA SER A 280 -14.07 -2.10 -3.02
C SER A 280 -12.71 -2.74 -2.71
N PRO A 281 -12.70 -3.85 -1.90
CA PRO A 281 -13.84 -4.45 -1.21
C PRO A 281 -14.55 -3.49 -0.26
N PRO A 282 -15.84 -3.73 0.07
CA PRO A 282 -16.56 -2.89 1.02
C PRO A 282 -16.02 -3.05 2.45
N LEU A 283 -16.24 -2.04 3.30
CA LEU A 283 -16.02 -2.16 4.73
C LEU A 283 -16.87 -3.31 5.27
N ARG A 284 -16.24 -4.25 5.95
CA ARG A 284 -16.85 -5.49 6.42
C ARG A 284 -17.37 -5.38 7.85
N SER A 285 -17.88 -6.47 8.37
CA SER A 285 -18.37 -6.57 9.74
C SER A 285 -17.25 -6.37 10.77
N GLU A 286 -17.63 -6.13 12.03
CA GLU A 286 -16.67 -6.05 13.14
C GLU A 286 -15.93 -7.39 13.35
N TRP A 287 -16.57 -8.51 13.03
CA TRP A 287 -15.93 -9.83 13.05
C TRP A 287 -14.78 -9.91 12.04
N ASP A 288 -15.02 -9.48 10.81
CA ASP A 288 -14.00 -9.45 9.76
C ASP A 288 -12.87 -8.51 10.10
N ARG A 289 -13.19 -7.30 10.61
CA ARG A 289 -12.17 -6.33 11.05
C ARG A 289 -11.22 -6.93 12.09
N ARG A 290 -11.77 -7.65 13.07
CA ARG A 290 -10.94 -8.33 14.10
C ARG A 290 -10.10 -9.45 13.51
N ALA A 291 -10.64 -10.20 12.56
CA ALA A 291 -9.90 -11.26 11.88
C ALA A 291 -8.73 -10.72 11.04
N VAL A 292 -8.89 -9.54 10.41
CA VAL A 292 -7.80 -8.84 9.72
C VAL A 292 -6.70 -8.44 10.71
N ILE A 293 -7.05 -7.87 11.87
CA ILE A 293 -6.07 -7.54 12.93
C ILE A 293 -5.34 -8.80 13.40
N GLU A 294 -6.04 -9.90 13.62
CA GLU A 294 -5.42 -11.16 14.03
C GLU A 294 -4.50 -11.72 12.93
N GLY A 295 -4.91 -11.60 11.65
CA GLY A 295 -4.08 -11.99 10.50
C GLY A 295 -2.79 -11.16 10.37
N LEU A 296 -2.80 -9.88 10.80
CA LEU A 296 -1.59 -9.05 10.89
C LEU A 296 -0.69 -9.52 12.05
N ARG A 297 -1.29 -9.89 13.20
CA ARG A 297 -0.55 -10.36 14.38
C ARG A 297 0.14 -11.69 14.18
N ASP A 298 -0.52 -12.64 13.54
CA ASP A 298 0.00 -14.01 13.37
C ASP A 298 0.84 -14.18 12.09
N GLY A 299 1.02 -13.10 11.29
CA GLY A 299 1.81 -13.11 10.07
C GLY A 299 1.09 -13.77 8.87
N THR A 300 -0.21 -14.00 8.96
CA THR A 300 -1.02 -14.43 7.82
C THR A 300 -1.09 -13.33 6.76
N ILE A 301 -1.26 -12.07 7.18
CA ILE A 301 -1.19 -10.89 6.31
C ILE A 301 0.24 -10.38 6.32
N ASP A 302 0.83 -10.24 5.13
CA ASP A 302 2.25 -9.96 4.95
C ASP A 302 2.59 -8.47 4.94
N ALA A 303 1.67 -7.63 4.47
CA ALA A 303 1.92 -6.20 4.27
C ALA A 303 0.67 -5.35 4.53
N ILE A 304 0.92 -4.07 4.78
CA ILE A 304 -0.12 -3.04 4.83
C ILE A 304 0.17 -2.07 3.67
N ALA A 305 -0.80 -1.90 2.78
CA ALA A 305 -0.78 -0.92 1.69
C ALA A 305 -1.79 0.20 1.96
N SER A 306 -1.61 1.37 1.35
CA SER A 306 -2.56 2.46 1.54
C SER A 306 -3.89 2.26 0.82
N ASP A 307 -3.87 1.47 -0.24
CA ASP A 307 -4.96 1.33 -1.21
C ASP A 307 -5.43 2.70 -1.74
N HIS A 308 -4.48 3.60 -1.95
CA HIS A 308 -4.72 4.98 -2.39
C HIS A 308 -5.42 5.01 -3.75
N ALA A 309 -6.67 5.46 -3.75
CA ALA A 309 -7.55 5.56 -4.90
C ALA A 309 -8.21 6.94 -4.97
N PRO A 310 -7.51 7.93 -5.51
CA PRO A 310 -7.96 9.31 -5.59
C PRO A 310 -9.13 9.46 -6.57
N TRP A 311 -10.13 10.23 -6.14
CA TRP A 311 -11.30 10.62 -6.92
C TRP A 311 -11.60 12.11 -6.72
N ASP A 312 -12.00 12.78 -7.78
CA ASP A 312 -12.48 14.15 -7.68
C ASP A 312 -13.75 14.26 -6.83
N GLN A 313 -14.04 15.48 -6.40
CA GLN A 313 -15.19 15.71 -5.52
C GLN A 313 -16.53 15.38 -6.20
N ASP A 314 -16.65 15.60 -7.49
CA ASP A 314 -17.89 15.37 -8.23
C ASP A 314 -18.21 13.87 -8.24
N SER A 315 -17.22 13.01 -8.46
CA SER A 315 -17.37 11.55 -8.42
C SER A 315 -17.78 11.01 -7.03
N LYS A 316 -17.47 11.72 -5.94
CA LYS A 316 -17.80 11.31 -4.56
C LYS A 316 -19.03 12.01 -3.98
N ARG A 317 -19.51 13.11 -4.55
CA ARG A 317 -20.70 13.85 -4.10
C ARG A 317 -22.01 13.38 -4.74
N LEU A 318 -21.94 12.35 -5.57
CA LEU A 318 -23.11 11.68 -6.14
C LEU A 318 -23.92 10.93 -5.05
N PRO A 319 -25.19 10.57 -5.31
CA PRO A 319 -25.90 9.61 -4.47
C PRO A 319 -25.05 8.35 -4.24
N PHE A 320 -25.19 7.70 -3.09
CA PHE A 320 -24.32 6.61 -2.68
C PHE A 320 -24.16 5.52 -3.74
N SER A 321 -25.25 5.12 -4.40
CA SER A 321 -25.24 4.11 -5.46
C SER A 321 -24.36 4.50 -6.66
N SER A 322 -24.33 5.79 -7.00
CA SER A 322 -23.59 6.31 -8.15
C SER A 322 -22.17 6.79 -7.80
N ALA A 323 -21.85 6.95 -6.50
CA ALA A 323 -20.57 7.43 -6.07
C ALA A 323 -19.45 6.42 -6.34
N ALA A 324 -18.27 6.93 -6.70
CA ALA A 324 -17.08 6.11 -6.99
C ALA A 324 -16.58 5.36 -5.75
N TYR A 325 -15.98 4.18 -5.97
CA TYR A 325 -15.31 3.39 -4.93
C TYR A 325 -13.86 3.85 -4.73
N GLY A 326 -13.41 3.91 -3.50
CA GLY A 326 -12.03 4.18 -3.16
C GLY A 326 -11.81 5.42 -2.30
N ILE A 327 -10.63 5.49 -1.71
CA ILE A 327 -10.20 6.51 -0.77
C ILE A 327 -8.78 6.98 -1.06
N VAL A 328 -8.40 8.18 -0.60
CA VAL A 328 -6.99 8.55 -0.48
C VAL A 328 -6.41 8.00 0.83
N GLY A 329 -5.23 7.40 0.78
CA GLY A 329 -4.64 6.70 1.92
C GLY A 329 -3.16 7.03 2.20
N LEU A 330 -2.42 7.58 1.23
CA LEU A 330 -0.96 7.80 1.35
C LEU A 330 -0.57 8.61 2.59
N GLU A 331 -1.25 9.72 2.87
CA GLU A 331 -0.90 10.63 3.97
C GLU A 331 -1.36 10.15 5.35
N THR A 332 -2.22 9.14 5.39
CA THR A 332 -2.76 8.57 6.63
C THR A 332 -2.23 7.17 6.94
N LEU A 333 -1.48 6.56 6.01
CA LEU A 333 -0.98 5.19 6.11
C LEU A 333 -0.27 4.93 7.45
N LEU A 334 0.74 5.74 7.78
CA LEU A 334 1.50 5.57 9.02
C LEU A 334 0.65 5.79 10.27
N ALA A 335 -0.07 6.91 10.34
CA ALA A 335 -0.83 7.27 11.54
C ALA A 335 -1.94 6.27 11.87
N LEU A 336 -2.67 5.78 10.87
CA LEU A 336 -3.70 4.76 11.05
C LEU A 336 -3.10 3.38 11.38
N SER A 337 -1.95 3.05 10.79
CA SER A 337 -1.25 1.80 11.12
C SER A 337 -0.69 1.83 12.54
N LEU A 338 -0.25 2.99 13.06
CA LEU A 338 0.19 3.15 14.44
C LEU A 338 -0.92 2.86 15.48
N GLU A 339 -2.21 2.87 15.08
CA GLU A 339 -3.27 2.41 15.97
C GLU A 339 -3.08 0.94 16.40
N LEU A 340 -2.50 0.09 15.55
CA LEU A 340 -2.15 -1.29 15.89
C LEU A 340 -1.11 -1.36 17.00
N TYR A 341 -0.12 -0.47 16.98
CA TYR A 341 0.88 -0.34 18.04
C TYR A 341 0.28 0.24 19.33
N HIS A 342 -0.45 1.36 19.25
CA HIS A 342 -1.04 2.00 20.41
C HIS A 342 -2.08 1.13 21.12
N ASN A 343 -2.79 0.29 20.37
CA ASN A 343 -3.75 -0.69 20.92
C ASN A 343 -3.08 -2.02 21.31
N ARG A 344 -1.75 -2.13 21.25
CA ARG A 344 -0.97 -3.32 21.62
C ARG A 344 -1.31 -4.57 20.80
N HIS A 345 -1.69 -4.40 19.56
CA HIS A 345 -1.88 -5.50 18.63
C HIS A 345 -0.55 -5.97 18.04
N LEU A 346 0.38 -5.03 17.79
CA LEU A 346 1.72 -5.26 17.25
C LEU A 346 2.75 -4.46 18.03
N ASP A 347 3.99 -4.95 18.09
CA ASP A 347 5.13 -4.16 18.49
C ASP A 347 5.55 -3.20 17.37
N MET A 348 6.31 -2.14 17.72
CA MET A 348 6.71 -1.11 16.75
C MET A 348 7.54 -1.71 15.60
N ILE A 349 8.44 -2.63 15.91
CA ILE A 349 9.30 -3.26 14.89
C ILE A 349 8.48 -4.16 13.94
N GLU A 350 7.47 -4.86 14.45
CA GLU A 350 6.56 -5.68 13.66
C GLU A 350 5.71 -4.81 12.73
N LEU A 351 5.19 -3.70 13.25
CA LEU A 351 4.43 -2.73 12.45
C LEU A 351 5.26 -2.16 11.30
N ILE A 352 6.48 -1.70 11.61
CA ILE A 352 7.38 -1.14 10.57
C ILE A 352 7.77 -2.23 9.55
N ARG A 353 7.89 -3.49 9.96
CA ARG A 353 8.12 -4.64 9.06
C ARG A 353 7.03 -4.77 7.99
N LEU A 354 5.76 -4.65 8.37
CA LEU A 354 4.60 -4.73 7.48
C LEU A 354 4.52 -3.56 6.48
N LEU A 355 5.17 -2.45 6.79
CA LEU A 355 5.18 -1.23 5.98
C LEU A 355 6.47 -1.03 5.17
N THR A 356 7.49 -1.88 5.35
CA THR A 356 8.83 -1.66 4.76
C THR A 356 9.41 -2.93 4.15
N VAL A 357 10.07 -3.77 4.96
CA VAL A 357 10.84 -4.92 4.48
C VAL A 357 9.97 -6.00 3.86
N ASN A 358 8.77 -6.23 4.38
CA ASN A 358 7.87 -7.24 3.84
C ASN A 358 7.37 -6.87 2.43
N PRO A 359 6.73 -5.69 2.19
CA PRO A 359 6.34 -5.31 0.84
C PRO A 359 7.54 -5.22 -0.09
N ALA A 360 8.70 -4.73 0.37
CA ALA A 360 9.92 -4.73 -0.42
C ALA A 360 10.36 -6.14 -0.84
N GLY A 361 10.27 -7.11 0.08
CA GLY A 361 10.57 -8.52 -0.18
C GLY A 361 9.62 -9.17 -1.20
N ILE A 362 8.31 -8.93 -1.06
CA ILE A 362 7.29 -9.40 -2.02
C ILE A 362 7.60 -8.86 -3.43
N LEU A 363 7.99 -7.59 -3.51
CA LEU A 363 8.31 -6.89 -4.76
C LEU A 363 9.75 -7.14 -5.25
N ARG A 364 10.60 -7.80 -4.44
CA ARG A 364 12.03 -8.00 -4.69
C ARG A 364 12.82 -6.70 -4.86
N LEU A 365 12.43 -5.66 -4.16
CA LEU A 365 13.13 -4.39 -4.12
C LEU A 365 14.20 -4.41 -3.01
N ARG A 366 15.33 -3.78 -3.26
CA ARG A 366 16.44 -3.67 -2.29
C ARG A 366 16.31 -2.38 -1.47
N VAL A 367 15.15 -2.18 -0.86
CA VAL A 367 14.80 -1.04 0.01
C VAL A 367 14.20 -1.54 1.32
N GLY A 368 13.78 -0.65 2.20
CA GLY A 368 13.04 -0.97 3.42
C GLY A 368 13.92 -1.44 4.59
N ARG A 369 15.21 -1.07 4.64
CA ARG A 369 16.17 -1.47 5.68
C ARG A 369 17.16 -0.37 6.03
N LEU A 370 17.70 -0.40 7.26
CA LEU A 370 18.77 0.48 7.72
C LEU A 370 20.10 -0.28 7.71
N ALA A 371 20.69 -0.52 6.55
CA ALA A 371 21.98 -1.16 6.42
C ALA A 371 23.02 -0.19 5.85
N VAL A 372 24.25 -0.23 6.35
CA VAL A 372 25.37 0.57 5.80
C VAL A 372 25.52 0.26 4.31
N GLY A 373 25.59 1.31 3.48
CA GLY A 373 25.63 1.22 2.03
C GLY A 373 24.27 1.11 1.34
N ALA A 374 23.16 0.91 2.07
CA ALA A 374 21.81 0.95 1.52
C ALA A 374 21.45 2.38 1.06
N PRO A 375 20.50 2.53 0.12
CA PRO A 375 19.96 3.86 -0.21
C PRO A 375 19.44 4.59 1.04
N ALA A 376 19.70 5.87 1.13
CA ALA A 376 19.20 6.71 2.21
C ALA A 376 17.75 7.11 1.98
N ASP A 377 16.86 6.10 2.04
CA ASP A 377 15.41 6.25 2.01
C ASP A 377 14.89 6.09 3.43
N LEU A 378 14.49 7.20 4.06
CA LEU A 378 14.22 7.25 5.49
C LEU A 378 12.92 8.00 5.79
N VAL A 379 12.28 7.59 6.89
CA VAL A 379 11.21 8.34 7.52
C VAL A 379 11.54 8.61 8.98
N LEU A 380 11.50 9.88 9.38
CA LEU A 380 11.56 10.31 10.77
C LEU A 380 10.14 10.70 11.20
N PHE A 381 9.66 10.12 12.28
CA PHE A 381 8.30 10.38 12.77
C PHE A 381 8.24 10.42 14.30
N ASP A 382 7.28 11.17 14.79
CA ASP A 382 6.92 11.21 16.21
C ASP A 382 5.74 10.25 16.43
N PRO A 383 5.94 9.11 17.10
CA PRO A 383 4.89 8.09 17.23
C PRO A 383 3.71 8.54 18.09
N ASP A 384 3.91 9.50 19.01
CA ASP A 384 2.93 9.89 20.00
C ASP A 384 2.28 11.26 19.73
N HIS A 385 2.76 11.99 18.72
CA HIS A 385 2.23 13.31 18.39
C HIS A 385 0.74 13.26 18.04
N PRO A 386 -0.15 13.86 18.85
CA PRO A 386 -1.57 13.86 18.55
C PRO A 386 -1.91 14.88 17.46
N TRP A 387 -2.78 14.52 16.56
CA TRP A 387 -3.33 15.41 15.55
C TRP A 387 -4.67 14.91 15.05
N GLN A 388 -5.37 15.73 14.29
CA GLN A 388 -6.65 15.40 13.69
C GLN A 388 -6.49 15.34 12.17
N ILE A 389 -7.04 14.30 11.56
CA ILE A 389 -6.99 14.15 10.11
C ILE A 389 -7.87 15.21 9.47
N CYS A 390 -7.25 16.09 8.66
CA CYS A 390 -7.94 17.12 7.91
C CYS A 390 -7.64 16.90 6.41
N PRO A 391 -8.55 16.30 5.64
CA PRO A 391 -8.31 16.01 4.22
C PRO A 391 -8.03 17.23 3.38
N ASP A 392 -8.55 18.41 3.73
CA ASP A 392 -8.29 19.67 3.01
C ASP A 392 -6.80 20.07 3.04
N GLU A 393 -6.06 19.65 4.07
CA GLU A 393 -4.61 19.87 4.20
C GLU A 393 -3.75 18.88 3.42
N PHE A 394 -4.35 17.81 2.88
CA PHE A 394 -3.59 16.79 2.14
C PHE A 394 -2.90 17.34 0.91
N ARG A 395 -1.75 16.75 0.57
CA ARG A 395 -0.97 17.09 -0.62
C ARG A 395 -1.50 16.43 -1.89
N SER A 396 -2.24 15.32 -1.73
CA SER A 396 -3.03 14.73 -2.80
C SER A 396 -4.01 15.75 -3.36
N LYS A 397 -4.25 15.71 -4.67
CA LYS A 397 -5.30 16.53 -5.31
C LYS A 397 -6.68 16.17 -4.80
N SER A 398 -6.91 14.87 -4.59
CA SER A 398 -8.18 14.34 -4.11
C SER A 398 -8.27 14.36 -2.58
N LYS A 399 -9.50 14.49 -2.06
CA LYS A 399 -9.79 14.65 -0.62
C LYS A 399 -10.76 13.59 -0.10
N ASN A 400 -10.97 12.50 -0.84
CA ASN A 400 -11.93 11.45 -0.53
C ASN A 400 -11.42 10.51 0.57
N ALA A 401 -11.30 11.02 1.81
CA ALA A 401 -10.89 10.25 2.98
C ALA A 401 -12.08 9.97 3.91
N PRO A 402 -12.27 8.72 4.37
CA PRO A 402 -13.31 8.38 5.36
C PRO A 402 -12.90 8.69 6.81
N PHE A 403 -11.73 9.25 7.02
CA PHE A 403 -11.13 9.51 8.33
C PHE A 403 -11.11 10.98 8.72
N ASP A 404 -11.87 11.84 8.02
CA ASP A 404 -12.00 13.26 8.35
C ASP A 404 -12.40 13.44 9.82
N ASP A 405 -11.78 14.43 10.45
CA ASP A 405 -11.93 14.77 11.88
C ASP A 405 -11.53 13.66 12.87
N ARG A 406 -10.97 12.53 12.37
CA ARG A 406 -10.50 11.46 13.26
C ARG A 406 -9.25 11.91 14.03
N PRO A 407 -9.26 11.85 15.37
CA PRO A 407 -8.06 12.04 16.16
C PRO A 407 -7.15 10.81 16.00
N VAL A 408 -5.87 11.05 15.72
CA VAL A 408 -4.84 10.01 15.56
C VAL A 408 -3.56 10.41 16.27
N ARG A 409 -2.65 9.46 16.46
CA ARG A 409 -1.29 9.70 16.92
C ARG A 409 -0.29 9.25 15.86
N GLY A 410 0.83 9.93 15.84
CA GLY A 410 1.90 9.62 14.90
C GLY A 410 1.95 10.61 13.76
N ARG A 411 3.06 11.38 13.70
CA ARG A 411 3.24 12.42 12.68
C ARG A 411 4.59 12.29 12.01
N VAL A 412 4.60 12.19 10.69
CA VAL A 412 5.84 12.27 9.91
C VAL A 412 6.46 13.65 10.08
N ARG A 413 7.74 13.68 10.43
CA ARG A 413 8.53 14.91 10.60
C ARG A 413 9.43 15.17 9.40
N LEU A 414 10.02 14.11 8.86
CA LEU A 414 10.95 14.20 7.73
C LEU A 414 10.85 12.96 6.87
N THR A 415 10.89 13.12 5.55
CA THR A 415 11.01 12.02 4.60
C THR A 415 12.18 12.29 3.67
N ILE A 416 13.03 11.28 3.51
CA ILE A 416 14.27 11.35 2.72
C ILE A 416 14.23 10.25 1.66
N VAL A 417 14.61 10.60 0.45
CA VAL A 417 14.79 9.68 -0.68
C VAL A 417 16.15 9.96 -1.33
N ASP A 418 16.97 8.91 -1.44
CA ASP A 418 18.34 9.02 -1.96
C ASP A 418 19.09 10.19 -1.31
N GLY A 419 19.06 10.27 0.03
CA GLY A 419 19.74 11.30 0.82
C GLY A 419 19.15 12.72 0.71
N ARG A 420 18.09 12.92 -0.08
CA ARG A 420 17.46 14.23 -0.27
C ARG A 420 16.19 14.34 0.58
N THR A 421 16.06 15.40 1.33
CA THR A 421 14.81 15.74 2.01
C THR A 421 13.73 16.07 0.99
N ILE A 422 12.70 15.24 0.89
CA ILE A 422 11.54 15.46 0.01
C ILE A 422 10.31 15.97 0.75
N PHE A 423 10.30 15.84 2.08
CA PHE A 423 9.27 16.42 2.95
C PHE A 423 9.87 16.80 4.30
N ARG A 424 9.44 17.95 4.83
CA ARG A 424 9.69 18.40 6.20
C ARG A 424 8.40 19.00 6.75
N HIS A 425 7.95 18.50 7.87
CA HIS A 425 6.80 19.04 8.58
C HIS A 425 7.16 20.44 9.13
N PRO A 426 6.29 21.43 9.01
CA PRO A 426 6.62 22.82 9.38
C PRO A 426 6.72 23.08 10.91
N GLY A 427 6.38 22.09 11.75
CA GLY A 427 6.48 22.24 13.21
C GLY A 427 5.43 21.44 13.95
#